data_f9e8a6ced38cd17c4da471bbfa3441ac
#
_entry.id   f9e8a6ced38cd17c4da471bbfa3441ac
#
_cell.length_a   1.000
_cell.length_b   1.000
_cell.length_c   1.000
_cell.angle_alpha   90.00
_cell.angle_beta   90.00
_cell.angle_gamma   90.00
#
_symmetry.space_group_name_H-M   'P 1'
#
loop_
_entity.id
_entity.type
_entity.pdbx_description
1 polymer ?
#
loop_
_entity_poly.entity_id
_entity_poly.type
_entity_poly.pdbx_seq_one_letter_code
_entity_poly.pdbx_strand_id
1 'polypeptide(L)'
;MEKTFNQSKSWIYRAVGLLSFNGGFVNSITFESFFHNPVGYVTGNITFAASYLYVFDIKMFLGAITAIGTFLLGSILSGIIIPHNNFERNNKYNLLFQIEAILIFMGMIGLIFSFPTSKYLLSIA
;
A
#
# COMPACT_ATOMS: atom_id res chain seq x y z
N MET A 1 22.77 8.45 28.38
CA MET A 1 22.73 8.05 26.95
C MET A 1 22.02 6.73 26.70
N GLU A 2 22.20 5.72 27.51
CA GLU A 2 21.60 4.37 27.29
C GLU A 2 20.06 4.33 27.40
N LYS A 3 19.46 5.11 28.31
CA LYS A 3 17.99 5.18 28.45
C LYS A 3 17.28 5.80 27.23
N THR A 4 17.90 6.79 26.58
CA THR A 4 17.35 7.46 25.40
C THR A 4 17.38 6.53 24.18
N PHE A 5 18.41 5.70 24.08
CA PHE A 5 18.56 4.74 22.98
C PHE A 5 17.55 3.58 23.06
N ASN A 6 17.23 3.14 24.26
CA ASN A 6 16.26 2.06 24.49
C ASN A 6 14.81 2.53 24.28
N GLN A 7 14.52 3.78 24.61
CA GLN A 7 13.20 4.38 24.37
C GLN A 7 12.94 4.64 22.88
N SER A 8 13.98 4.95 22.10
CA SER A 8 13.94 5.08 20.65
C SER A 8 13.59 3.76 19.97
N LYS A 9 14.09 2.63 20.42
CA LYS A 9 13.81 1.31 19.83
C LYS A 9 12.36 0.86 20.01
N SER A 10 11.75 1.14 21.14
CA SER A 10 10.40 0.66 21.45
C SER A 10 9.33 1.22 20.50
N TRP A 11 9.41 2.48 20.12
CA TRP A 11 8.44 3.06 19.18
C TRP A 11 8.65 2.55 17.74
N ILE A 12 9.90 2.27 17.34
CA ILE A 12 10.22 1.71 16.02
C ILE A 12 9.56 0.33 15.88
N TYR A 13 9.70 -0.56 16.87
CA TYR A 13 9.05 -1.87 16.84
C TYR A 13 7.53 -1.78 16.76
N ARG A 14 6.92 -0.85 17.47
CA ARG A 14 5.47 -0.61 17.40
C ARG A 14 5.06 -0.10 16.03
N ALA A 15 5.80 0.86 15.47
CA ALA A 15 5.54 1.40 14.14
C ALA A 15 5.68 0.33 13.05
N VAL A 16 6.76 -0.47 13.08
CA VAL A 16 6.95 -1.57 12.14
C VAL A 16 5.84 -2.63 12.28
N GLY A 17 5.47 -2.99 13.51
CA GLY A 17 4.37 -3.92 13.75
C GLY A 17 3.03 -3.43 13.19
N LEU A 18 2.69 -2.17 13.42
CA LEU A 18 1.47 -1.54 12.90
C LEU A 18 1.49 -1.45 11.37
N LEU A 19 2.60 -1.05 10.77
CA LEU A 19 2.77 -0.98 9.32
C LEU A 19 2.64 -2.36 8.68
N SER A 20 3.27 -3.38 9.26
CA SER A 20 3.19 -4.76 8.76
C SER A 20 1.76 -5.30 8.86
N PHE A 21 1.07 -5.01 9.97
CA PHE A 21 -0.34 -5.38 10.15
C PHE A 21 -1.23 -4.68 9.12
N ASN A 22 -1.05 -3.37 8.93
CA ASN A 22 -1.83 -2.60 7.98
C ASN A 22 -1.61 -3.08 6.54
N GLY A 23 -0.35 -3.31 6.14
CA GLY A 23 -0.02 -3.85 4.82
C GLY A 23 -0.62 -5.23 4.58
N GLY A 24 -0.58 -6.12 5.57
CA GLY A 24 -1.22 -7.44 5.49
C GLY A 24 -2.75 -7.35 5.40
N PHE A 25 -3.35 -6.43 6.14
CA PHE A 25 -4.79 -6.19 6.15
C PHE A 25 -5.28 -5.67 4.79
N VAL A 26 -4.61 -4.66 4.23
CA VAL A 26 -4.92 -4.13 2.88
C VAL A 26 -4.77 -5.21 1.81
N ASN A 27 -3.69 -6.00 1.86
CA ASN A 27 -3.50 -7.11 0.93
C ASN A 27 -4.61 -8.16 1.02
N SER A 28 -5.07 -8.49 2.22
CA SER A 28 -6.15 -9.47 2.42
C SER A 28 -7.48 -8.97 1.86
N ILE A 29 -7.82 -7.70 2.10
CA ILE A 29 -9.05 -7.09 1.57
C ILE A 29 -9.00 -7.03 0.05
N THR A 30 -7.90 -6.62 -0.54
CA THR A 30 -7.78 -6.50 -1.99
C THR A 30 -7.80 -7.86 -2.69
N PHE A 31 -7.20 -8.87 -2.06
CA PHE A 31 -7.26 -10.24 -2.55
C PHE A 31 -8.70 -10.78 -2.57
N GLU A 32 -9.46 -10.58 -1.49
CA GLU A 32 -10.82 -11.11 -1.37
C GLU A 32 -11.82 -10.31 -2.22
N SER A 33 -11.66 -8.97 -2.28
CA SER A 33 -12.73 -8.10 -2.79
C SER A 33 -12.67 -7.79 -4.28
N PHE A 34 -11.46 -7.62 -4.90
CA PHE A 34 -11.41 -6.98 -6.21
C PHE A 34 -10.54 -7.64 -7.26
N PHE A 35 -9.32 -7.97 -6.88
CA PHE A 35 -8.33 -8.37 -7.86
C PHE A 35 -8.10 -9.87 -7.85
N HIS A 36 -8.56 -10.56 -6.79
CA HIS A 36 -8.11 -11.90 -6.43
C HIS A 36 -6.56 -11.99 -6.38
N ASN A 37 -5.91 -10.82 -6.23
CA ASN A 37 -4.48 -10.65 -6.15
C ASN A 37 -4.13 -9.65 -5.05
N PRO A 38 -3.16 -9.92 -4.18
CA PRO A 38 -2.72 -8.97 -3.16
C PRO A 38 -1.96 -7.81 -3.80
N VAL A 39 -2.38 -6.57 -3.54
CA VAL A 39 -1.83 -5.36 -4.20
C VAL A 39 -0.35 -5.13 -3.88
N GLY A 40 0.07 -5.39 -2.64
CA GLY A 40 1.47 -5.24 -2.22
C GLY A 40 2.41 -6.36 -2.69
N TYR A 41 1.91 -7.35 -3.42
CA TYR A 41 2.71 -8.50 -3.87
C TYR A 41 3.12 -8.33 -5.33
N VAL A 42 4.02 -7.38 -5.60
CA VAL A 42 4.42 -6.98 -6.96
C VAL A 42 4.87 -8.16 -7.82
N THR A 43 5.71 -9.04 -7.27
CA THR A 43 6.22 -10.23 -8.00
C THR A 43 5.09 -11.18 -8.38
N GLY A 44 4.14 -11.41 -7.48
CA GLY A 44 2.95 -12.21 -7.76
C GLY A 44 2.09 -11.58 -8.84
N ASN A 45 1.87 -10.28 -8.78
CA ASN A 45 1.08 -9.55 -9.78
C ASN A 45 1.71 -9.60 -11.18
N ILE A 46 3.04 -9.58 -11.29
CA ILE A 46 3.74 -9.77 -12.56
C ILE A 46 3.48 -11.17 -13.10
N THR A 47 3.54 -12.20 -12.26
CA THR A 47 3.26 -13.58 -12.66
C THR A 47 1.81 -13.75 -13.13
N PHE A 48 0.86 -13.15 -12.40
CA PHE A 48 -0.55 -13.16 -12.80
C PHE A 48 -0.78 -12.40 -14.11
N ALA A 49 -0.15 -11.24 -14.29
CA ALA A 49 -0.22 -10.50 -15.55
C ALA A 49 0.26 -11.36 -16.74
N ALA A 50 1.40 -12.04 -16.58
CA ALA A 50 1.89 -12.94 -17.61
C ALA A 50 0.91 -14.10 -17.91
N SER A 51 0.31 -14.68 -16.87
CA SER A 51 -0.70 -15.76 -17.01
C SER A 51 -1.96 -15.28 -17.71
N TYR A 52 -2.47 -14.09 -17.37
CA TYR A 52 -3.63 -13.51 -18.02
C TYR A 52 -3.38 -13.15 -19.49
N LEU A 53 -2.15 -12.67 -19.79
CA LEU A 53 -1.75 -12.43 -21.17
C LEU A 53 -1.70 -13.73 -21.99
N TYR A 54 -1.22 -14.82 -21.39
CA TYR A 54 -1.16 -16.13 -22.04
C TYR A 54 -2.55 -16.67 -22.42
N VAL A 55 -3.55 -16.46 -21.58
CA VAL A 55 -4.95 -16.88 -21.86
C VAL A 55 -5.76 -15.81 -22.60
N PHE A 56 -5.13 -14.71 -23.04
CA PHE A 56 -5.76 -13.57 -23.71
C PHE A 56 -6.87 -12.88 -22.91
N ASP A 57 -6.83 -12.97 -21.58
CA ASP A 57 -7.73 -12.21 -20.70
C ASP A 57 -7.19 -10.79 -20.47
N ILE A 58 -7.44 -9.94 -21.46
CA ILE A 58 -6.96 -8.54 -21.46
C ILE A 58 -7.50 -7.75 -20.27
N LYS A 59 -8.73 -8.04 -19.81
CA LYS A 59 -9.32 -7.33 -18.67
C LYS A 59 -8.56 -7.58 -17.37
N MET A 60 -8.27 -8.83 -17.06
CA MET A 60 -7.52 -9.23 -15.88
C MET A 60 -6.05 -8.80 -15.98
N PHE A 61 -5.45 -8.90 -17.18
CA PHE A 61 -4.11 -8.40 -17.46
C PHE A 61 -4.00 -6.90 -17.14
N LEU A 62 -4.90 -6.06 -17.66
CA LEU A 62 -4.91 -4.62 -17.38
C LEU A 62 -5.11 -4.34 -15.88
N GLY A 63 -5.93 -5.12 -15.20
CA GLY A 63 -6.11 -5.02 -13.75
C GLY A 63 -4.81 -5.23 -12.99
N ALA A 64 -4.06 -6.30 -13.31
CA ALA A 64 -2.78 -6.60 -12.68
C ALA A 64 -1.72 -5.52 -12.96
N ILE A 65 -1.60 -5.05 -14.20
CA ILE A 65 -0.67 -3.96 -14.58
C ILE A 65 -1.03 -2.65 -13.86
N THR A 66 -2.31 -2.33 -13.74
CA THR A 66 -2.75 -1.12 -13.05
C THR A 66 -2.44 -1.18 -11.55
N ALA A 67 -2.61 -2.35 -10.92
CA ALA A 67 -2.24 -2.55 -9.51
C ALA A 67 -0.73 -2.32 -9.28
N ILE A 68 0.12 -2.85 -10.16
CA ILE A 68 1.58 -2.62 -10.12
C ILE A 68 1.89 -1.12 -10.31
N GLY A 69 1.27 -0.49 -11.28
CA GLY A 69 1.48 0.94 -11.59
C GLY A 69 1.10 1.86 -10.43
N THR A 70 -0.06 1.63 -9.81
CA THR A 70 -0.51 2.43 -8.65
C THR A 70 0.39 2.22 -7.42
N PHE A 71 0.86 0.99 -7.17
CA PHE A 71 1.83 0.71 -6.13
C PHE A 71 3.16 1.46 -6.35
N LEU A 72 3.68 1.46 -7.57
CA LEU A 72 4.90 2.19 -7.91
C LEU A 72 4.72 3.70 -7.74
N LEU A 73 3.57 4.26 -8.14
CA LEU A 73 3.26 5.67 -7.94
C LEU A 73 3.22 6.03 -6.46
N GLY A 74 2.57 5.24 -5.62
CA GLY A 74 2.56 5.42 -4.16
C GLY A 74 3.97 5.41 -3.56
N SER A 75 4.81 4.46 -3.98
CA SER A 75 6.21 4.35 -3.55
C SER A 75 7.05 5.56 -3.94
N ILE A 76 6.90 6.06 -5.17
CA ILE A 76 7.60 7.25 -5.67
C ILE A 76 7.15 8.50 -4.89
N LEU A 77 5.86 8.70 -4.70
CA LEU A 77 5.31 9.83 -3.94
C LEU A 77 5.82 9.82 -2.49
N SER A 78 5.80 8.65 -1.84
CA SER A 78 6.35 8.48 -0.50
C SER A 78 7.83 8.84 -0.45
N GLY A 79 8.63 8.37 -1.40
CA GLY A 79 10.06 8.67 -1.50
C GLY A 79 10.37 10.17 -1.72
N ILE A 80 9.52 10.89 -2.44
CA ILE A 80 9.66 12.34 -2.63
C ILE A 80 9.36 13.12 -1.34
N ILE A 81 8.36 12.69 -0.59
CA ILE A 81 7.92 13.37 0.63
C ILE A 81 8.90 13.16 1.79
N ILE A 82 9.53 11.99 1.89
CA ILE A 82 10.48 11.66 2.96
C ILE A 82 11.88 12.18 2.60
N PRO A 83 12.45 13.13 3.34
CA PRO A 83 13.81 13.60 3.11
C PRO A 83 14.82 12.52 3.53
N HIS A 84 15.82 12.30 2.69
CA HIS A 84 16.83 11.24 2.82
C HIS A 84 17.73 11.35 4.08
N ASN A 85 17.79 12.52 4.74
CA ASN A 85 18.89 12.84 5.65
C ASN A 85 18.60 12.76 7.15
N ASN A 86 17.40 12.46 7.61
CA ASN A 86 17.13 12.44 9.04
C ASN A 86 16.15 11.34 9.43
N PHE A 87 16.64 10.34 10.16
CA PHE A 87 15.82 9.39 10.94
C PHE A 87 15.10 10.04 12.14
N GLU A 88 15.08 11.36 12.20
CA GLU A 88 14.34 12.08 13.22
C GLU A 88 12.86 12.07 12.89
N ARG A 89 12.05 11.86 13.93
CA ARG A 89 10.59 11.90 13.87
C ARG A 89 10.13 13.27 13.35
N ASN A 90 10.01 13.39 12.03
CA ASN A 90 9.58 14.61 11.37
C ASN A 90 8.07 14.58 11.16
N ASN A 91 7.42 15.74 11.18
CA ASN A 91 5.99 15.92 10.88
C ASN A 91 5.59 15.34 9.52
N LYS A 92 6.55 15.15 8.60
CA LYS A 92 6.32 14.54 7.27
C LYS A 92 5.89 13.08 7.34
N TYR A 93 6.40 12.29 8.30
CA TYR A 93 5.92 10.93 8.52
C TYR A 93 4.46 10.90 8.98
N ASN A 94 4.11 11.84 9.86
CA ASN A 94 2.72 11.96 10.31
C ASN A 94 1.78 12.33 9.17
N LEU A 95 2.21 13.20 8.26
CA LEU A 95 1.47 13.54 7.04
C LEU A 95 1.23 12.33 6.15
N LEU A 96 2.26 11.49 5.92
CA LEU A 96 2.12 10.28 5.11
C LEU A 96 1.13 9.29 5.71
N PHE A 97 1.20 9.04 7.02
CA PHE A 97 0.22 8.20 7.70
C PHE A 97 -1.20 8.74 7.62
N GLN A 98 -1.36 10.06 7.68
CA GLN A 98 -2.69 10.68 7.50
C GLN A 98 -3.21 10.49 6.08
N ILE A 99 -2.36 10.68 5.06
CA ILE A 99 -2.73 10.46 3.66
C ILE A 99 -3.11 8.99 3.44
N GLU A 100 -2.29 8.04 3.93
CA GLU A 100 -2.57 6.61 3.85
C GLU A 100 -3.93 6.27 4.49
N ALA A 101 -4.16 6.73 5.72
CA ALA A 101 -5.42 6.50 6.43
C ALA A 101 -6.63 7.06 5.67
N ILE A 102 -6.52 8.25 5.10
CA ILE A 102 -7.59 8.87 4.29
C ILE A 102 -7.84 8.03 3.03
N LEU A 103 -6.81 7.58 2.33
CA LEU A 103 -6.95 6.78 1.11
C LEU A 103 -7.62 5.43 1.41
N ILE A 104 -7.22 4.76 2.49
CA ILE A 104 -7.86 3.50 2.93
C ILE A 104 -9.32 3.74 3.28
N PHE A 105 -9.62 4.80 4.03
CA PHE A 105 -10.99 5.14 4.43
C PHE A 105 -11.88 5.47 3.23
N MET A 106 -11.38 6.26 2.28
CA MET A 106 -12.08 6.55 1.04
C MET A 106 -12.28 5.30 0.18
N GLY A 107 -11.27 4.43 0.11
CA GLY A 107 -11.37 3.15 -0.57
C GLY A 107 -12.46 2.25 0.04
N MET A 108 -12.53 2.17 1.38
CA MET A 108 -13.58 1.42 2.08
C MET A 108 -14.98 1.98 1.82
N ILE A 109 -15.16 3.30 1.86
CA ILE A 109 -16.44 3.95 1.53
C ILE A 109 -16.82 3.62 0.09
N GLY A 110 -15.88 3.75 -0.84
CA GLY A 110 -16.10 3.43 -2.25
C GLY A 110 -16.53 1.98 -2.46
N LEU A 111 -16.01 1.05 -1.65
CA LEU A 111 -16.42 -0.34 -1.63
C LEU A 111 -17.89 -0.50 -1.26
N ILE A 112 -18.31 0.14 -0.17
CA ILE A 112 -19.69 0.08 0.31
C ILE A 112 -20.66 0.59 -0.75
N PHE A 113 -20.27 1.64 -1.47
CA PHE A 113 -21.09 2.23 -2.54
C PHE A 113 -20.84 1.62 -3.93
N SER A 114 -20.03 0.55 -4.03
CA SER A 114 -19.68 -0.12 -5.28
C SER A 114 -19.07 0.80 -6.36
N PHE A 115 -18.36 1.85 -5.94
CA PHE A 115 -17.67 2.73 -6.89
C PHE A 115 -16.49 2.02 -7.55
N PRO A 116 -16.36 2.04 -8.89
CA PRO A 116 -15.31 1.33 -9.61
C PRO A 116 -13.89 1.85 -9.32
N THR A 117 -13.76 3.08 -8.82
CA THR A 117 -12.48 3.72 -8.51
C THR A 117 -11.91 3.36 -7.15
N SER A 118 -12.72 2.78 -6.24
CA SER A 118 -12.32 2.45 -4.86
C SER A 118 -11.11 1.51 -4.78
N LYS A 119 -11.01 0.57 -5.71
CA LYS A 119 -9.90 -0.38 -5.81
C LYS A 119 -8.54 0.29 -6.07
N TYR A 120 -8.53 1.38 -6.84
CA TYR A 120 -7.28 2.12 -7.12
C TYR A 120 -6.84 2.94 -5.92
N LEU A 121 -7.77 3.48 -5.13
CA LEU A 121 -7.45 4.19 -3.89
C LEU A 121 -6.77 3.26 -2.88
N LEU A 122 -7.24 2.03 -2.74
CA LEU A 122 -6.63 1.03 -1.86
C LEU A 122 -5.23 0.59 -2.35
N SER A 123 -4.97 0.60 -3.64
CA SER A 123 -3.66 0.21 -4.19
C SER A 123 -2.60 1.32 -4.11
N ILE A 124 -3.01 2.57 -3.93
CA ILE A 124 -2.10 3.72 -3.75
C ILE A 124 -1.71 3.92 -2.27
N ALA A 125 -2.60 3.53 -1.33
CA ALA A 125 -2.34 3.63 0.12
C ALA A 125 -1.28 2.63 0.58
#